data_0ed593168dc424f792cb2651d890e8c2
#
_entry.id   0ed593168dc424f792cb2651d890e8c2
#
_cell.length_a   1.000
_cell.length_b   1.000
_cell.length_c   1.000
_cell.angle_alpha   90.00
_cell.angle_beta   90.00
_cell.angle_gamma   90.00
#
_symmetry.space_group_name_H-M   'P 1'
#
loop_
_entity.id
_entity.type
_entity.pdbx_description
1 polymer ?
#
loop_
_entity_poly.entity_id
_entity_poly.type
_entity_poly.pdbx_seq_one_letter_code
_entity_poly.pdbx_strand_id
1 'polypeptide(L)'
;MAAYYIAEHIITDPERFEEYRVKVGPMISRYGGRYLTKGGSHKFPEEAHWKPERVVIIEFPDMGSLDAWYNSAEYQPLFALRKQSTGDTDMVIILEGL
;
A
#
# COMPACT_ATOMS: atom_id res chain seq x y z
N MET A 1 2.07 -10.40 -16.65
CA MET A 1 0.78 -9.95 -16.09
C MET A 1 1.07 -9.03 -14.92
N ALA A 2 0.40 -7.89 -14.89
CA ALA A 2 0.57 -6.95 -13.78
C ALA A 2 0.11 -7.56 -12.45
N ALA A 3 0.63 -7.02 -11.36
CA ALA A 3 0.21 -7.40 -10.03
C ALA A 3 -0.12 -6.12 -9.26
N TYR A 4 -1.06 -6.22 -8.33
CA TYR A 4 -1.58 -5.05 -7.62
C TYR A 4 -1.47 -5.25 -6.12
N TYR A 5 -0.98 -4.22 -5.45
CA TYR A 5 -1.00 -4.11 -4.01
C TYR A 5 -2.13 -3.14 -3.67
N ILE A 6 -3.14 -3.62 -2.97
CA ILE A 6 -4.31 -2.83 -2.60
C ILE A 6 -4.37 -2.80 -1.08
N ALA A 7 -4.36 -1.60 -0.51
CA ALA A 7 -4.32 -1.45 0.93
C ALA A 7 -5.31 -0.42 1.43
N GLU A 8 -5.87 -0.70 2.58
CA GLU A 8 -6.58 0.30 3.38
C GLU A 8 -5.67 0.73 4.51
N HIS A 9 -5.54 2.05 4.73
CA HIS A 9 -4.78 2.58 5.85
C HIS A 9 -5.68 3.44 6.71
N ILE A 10 -5.74 3.12 8.00
CA ILE A 10 -6.37 3.96 9.01
C ILE A 10 -5.24 4.59 9.80
N ILE A 11 -4.93 5.85 9.50
CA ILE A 11 -3.74 6.51 10.02
C ILE A 11 -4.01 6.99 11.45
N THR A 12 -3.25 6.45 12.41
CA THR A 12 -3.35 6.83 13.83
C THR A 12 -2.18 7.70 14.28
N ASP A 13 -1.08 7.68 13.52
CA ASP A 13 0.09 8.51 13.79
C ASP A 13 0.54 9.17 12.47
N PRO A 14 0.02 10.37 12.17
CA PRO A 14 0.31 11.03 10.89
C PRO A 14 1.79 11.32 10.65
N GLU A 15 2.57 11.64 11.70
CA GLU A 15 3.98 11.94 11.52
C GLU A 15 4.77 10.71 11.08
N ARG A 16 4.51 9.57 11.70
CA ARG A 16 5.16 8.29 11.32
C ARG A 16 4.72 7.85 9.93
N PHE A 17 3.44 8.03 9.62
CA PHE A 17 2.95 7.66 8.29
C PHE A 17 3.60 8.53 7.21
N GLU A 18 3.80 9.81 7.46
CA GLU A 18 4.49 10.72 6.53
C GLU A 18 5.93 10.26 6.31
N GLU A 19 6.64 9.87 7.36
CA GLU A 19 7.99 9.32 7.24
C GLU A 19 7.98 8.05 6.37
N TYR A 20 7.02 7.16 6.60
CA TYR A 20 6.85 5.95 5.81
C TYR A 20 6.62 6.30 4.34
N ARG A 21 5.70 7.21 4.08
CA ARG A 21 5.31 7.60 2.72
C ARG A 21 6.49 8.16 1.94
N VAL A 22 7.27 9.02 2.57
CA VAL A 22 8.42 9.65 1.94
C VAL A 22 9.50 8.63 1.60
N LYS A 23 9.72 7.66 2.47
CA LYS A 23 10.78 6.66 2.28
C LYS A 23 10.39 5.54 1.34
N VAL A 24 9.13 5.11 1.36
CA VAL A 24 8.70 3.96 0.57
C VAL A 24 8.50 4.28 -0.91
N GLY A 25 8.13 5.52 -1.24
CA GLY A 25 7.86 5.90 -2.62
C GLY A 25 9.01 5.60 -3.59
N PRO A 26 10.21 6.12 -3.34
CA PRO A 26 11.36 5.81 -4.20
C PRO A 26 11.69 4.32 -4.26
N MET A 27 11.51 3.60 -3.15
CA MET A 27 11.76 2.16 -3.10
C MET A 27 10.80 1.40 -4.01
N ILE A 28 9.51 1.72 -3.97
CA ILE A 28 8.51 1.11 -4.84
C ILE A 28 8.88 1.33 -6.30
N SER A 29 9.30 2.54 -6.66
CA SER A 29 9.71 2.87 -8.04
C SER A 29 10.90 2.02 -8.50
N ARG A 30 11.88 1.77 -7.61
CA ARG A 30 13.03 0.95 -7.95
C ARG A 30 12.65 -0.50 -8.26
N TYR A 31 11.57 -0.99 -7.69
CA TYR A 31 11.06 -2.34 -7.97
C TYR A 31 10.05 -2.37 -9.12
N GLY A 32 9.90 -1.25 -9.83
CA GLY A 32 9.03 -1.17 -11.00
C GLY A 32 7.57 -0.85 -10.66
N GLY A 33 7.27 -0.53 -9.42
CA GLY A 33 5.92 -0.19 -9.00
C GLY A 33 5.56 1.26 -9.30
N ARG A 34 4.27 1.50 -9.45
CA ARG A 34 3.73 2.86 -9.59
C ARG A 34 2.40 2.96 -8.87
N TYR A 35 2.16 4.09 -8.25
CA TYR A 35 0.88 4.35 -7.60
C TYR A 35 -0.19 4.62 -8.65
N LEU A 36 -1.33 3.93 -8.54
CA LEU A 36 -2.53 4.25 -9.31
C LEU A 36 -3.40 5.21 -8.53
N THR A 37 -3.44 5.07 -7.20
CA THR A 37 -4.08 6.03 -6.31
C THR A 37 -3.41 5.98 -4.94
N LYS A 38 -3.44 7.11 -4.23
CA LYS A 38 -2.85 7.25 -2.89
C LYS A 38 -3.90 7.73 -1.89
N GLY A 39 -5.10 7.15 -1.93
CA GLY A 39 -6.16 7.58 -1.05
C GLY A 39 -6.92 8.78 -1.57
N GLY A 40 -7.19 8.80 -2.86
CA GLY A 40 -8.02 9.83 -3.47
C GLY A 40 -9.48 9.74 -2.99
N SER A 41 -10.30 10.70 -3.41
CA SER A 41 -11.71 10.69 -3.04
C SER A 41 -12.39 9.43 -3.58
N HIS A 42 -13.35 8.94 -2.84
CA HIS A 42 -14.05 7.71 -3.18
C HIS A 42 -15.53 7.82 -2.84
N LYS A 43 -16.34 6.91 -3.36
CA LYS A 43 -17.77 6.83 -3.07
C LYS A 43 -18.21 5.38 -3.03
N PHE A 44 -19.29 5.14 -2.31
CA PHE A 44 -19.88 3.83 -2.17
C PHE A 44 -21.26 3.87 -2.82
N PRO A 45 -21.37 3.51 -4.12
CA PRO A 45 -22.65 3.61 -4.84
C PRO A 45 -23.69 2.60 -4.36
N GLU A 46 -23.26 1.57 -3.64
CA GLU A 46 -24.14 0.53 -3.09
C GLU A 46 -23.83 0.31 -1.64
N GLU A 47 -24.81 -0.20 -0.89
CA GLU A 47 -24.63 -0.56 0.51
C GLU A 47 -23.53 -1.63 0.65
N ALA A 48 -22.56 -1.41 1.52
CA ALA A 48 -21.45 -2.31 1.72
C ALA A 48 -21.04 -2.37 3.18
N HIS A 49 -20.62 -3.55 3.63
CA HIS A 49 -20.08 -3.70 4.98
C HIS A 49 -18.62 -3.25 5.09
N TRP A 50 -17.89 -3.19 3.97
CA TRP A 50 -16.52 -2.65 3.95
C TRP A 50 -16.56 -1.24 3.38
N LYS A 51 -16.22 -0.26 4.23
CA LYS A 51 -16.20 1.16 3.86
C LYS A 51 -14.83 1.73 4.23
N PRO A 52 -13.81 1.50 3.41
CA PRO A 52 -12.45 1.96 3.73
C PRO A 52 -12.34 3.47 3.76
N GLU A 53 -11.52 3.99 4.67
CA GLU A 53 -11.26 5.43 4.79
C GLU A 53 -10.28 5.91 3.74
N ARG A 54 -9.27 5.09 3.43
CA ARG A 54 -8.19 5.46 2.52
C ARG A 54 -7.70 4.21 1.80
N VAL A 55 -7.83 4.21 0.49
CA VAL A 55 -7.40 3.07 -0.32
C VAL A 55 -6.21 3.49 -1.17
N VAL A 56 -5.15 2.67 -1.11
CA VAL A 56 -3.94 2.84 -1.92
C VAL A 56 -3.87 1.67 -2.88
N ILE A 57 -3.59 1.94 -4.15
CA ILE A 57 -3.39 0.90 -5.15
C ILE A 57 -2.05 1.15 -5.84
N ILE A 58 -1.20 0.14 -5.84
CA ILE A 58 0.11 0.19 -6.49
C ILE A 58 0.15 -0.93 -7.51
N GLU A 59 0.56 -0.60 -8.73
CA GLU A 59 0.73 -1.58 -9.80
C GLU A 59 2.21 -1.92 -9.97
N PHE A 60 2.51 -3.21 -10.07
CA PHE A 60 3.84 -3.71 -10.40
C PHE A 60 3.77 -4.44 -11.75
N PRO A 61 4.89 -4.53 -12.49
CA PRO A 61 4.87 -5.19 -13.79
C PRO A 61 4.51 -6.67 -13.73
N ASP A 62 4.80 -7.32 -12.59
CA ASP A 62 4.49 -8.72 -12.36
C ASP A 62 4.50 -9.04 -10.87
N MET A 63 4.03 -10.23 -10.52
CA MET A 63 3.97 -10.67 -9.12
C MET A 63 5.36 -10.83 -8.52
N GLY A 64 6.34 -11.25 -9.32
CA GLY A 64 7.71 -11.40 -8.85
C GLY A 64 8.33 -10.09 -8.38
N SER A 65 8.07 -9.00 -9.12
CA SER A 65 8.56 -7.67 -8.74
C SER A 65 7.90 -7.19 -7.45
N LEU A 66 6.60 -7.43 -7.31
CA LEU A 66 5.86 -7.07 -6.11
C LEU A 66 6.40 -7.83 -4.91
N ASP A 67 6.56 -9.15 -5.05
CA ASP A 67 7.07 -9.99 -3.96
C ASP A 67 8.50 -9.61 -3.60
N ALA A 68 9.33 -9.28 -4.59
CA ALA A 68 10.70 -8.86 -4.36
C ALA A 68 10.73 -7.61 -3.47
N TRP A 69 9.86 -6.64 -3.74
CA TRP A 69 9.75 -5.44 -2.91
C TRP A 69 9.21 -5.78 -1.51
N TYR A 70 8.07 -6.44 -1.45
CA TYR A 70 7.36 -6.66 -0.19
C TYR A 70 8.17 -7.49 0.80
N ASN A 71 8.94 -8.45 0.29
CA ASN A 71 9.76 -9.35 1.11
C ASN A 71 11.21 -8.91 1.22
N SER A 72 11.59 -7.77 0.63
CA SER A 72 12.98 -7.30 0.70
C SER A 72 13.39 -6.95 2.13
N ALA A 73 14.68 -7.13 2.43
CA ALA A 73 15.22 -6.76 3.73
C ALA A 73 15.09 -5.25 3.97
N GLU A 74 15.23 -4.44 2.92
CA GLU A 74 15.15 -2.99 3.06
C GLU A 74 13.73 -2.48 3.32
N TYR A 75 12.69 -3.24 2.91
CA TYR A 75 11.31 -2.86 3.20
C TYR A 75 10.90 -3.19 4.63
N GLN A 76 11.50 -4.18 5.27
CA GLN A 76 11.04 -4.63 6.59
C GLN A 76 11.01 -3.54 7.66
N PRO A 77 12.01 -2.64 7.78
CA PRO A 77 11.89 -1.52 8.71
C PRO A 77 10.72 -0.59 8.37
N LEU A 78 10.44 -0.40 7.08
CA LEU A 78 9.31 0.43 6.65
C LEU A 78 7.98 -0.26 6.89
N PHE A 79 7.93 -1.58 6.74
CA PHE A 79 6.75 -2.36 7.12
C PHE A 79 6.41 -2.11 8.60
N ALA A 80 7.42 -2.19 9.48
CA ALA A 80 7.22 -1.95 10.91
C ALA A 80 6.74 -0.52 11.17
N LEU A 81 7.32 0.46 10.47
CA LEU A 81 6.93 1.86 10.61
C LEU A 81 5.47 2.08 10.17
N ARG A 82 5.06 1.44 9.07
CA ARG A 82 3.67 1.51 8.62
C ARG A 82 2.73 0.94 9.67
N LYS A 83 3.04 -0.24 10.21
CA LYS A 83 2.20 -0.87 11.24
C LYS A 83 2.07 0.02 12.48
N GLN A 84 3.16 0.67 12.88
CA GLN A 84 3.13 1.62 14.00
C GLN A 84 2.28 2.85 13.70
N SER A 85 2.27 3.29 12.44
CA SER A 85 1.55 4.51 12.05
C SER A 85 0.06 4.29 11.86
N THR A 86 -0.39 3.05 11.76
CA THR A 86 -1.80 2.69 11.54
C THR A 86 -2.38 1.88 12.70
N GLY A 87 -1.63 1.70 13.78
CA GLY A 87 -2.09 0.93 14.94
C GLY A 87 -2.43 -0.51 14.62
N ASP A 88 -1.78 -1.06 13.60
CA ASP A 88 -1.98 -2.46 13.19
C ASP A 88 -3.36 -2.75 12.61
N THR A 89 -4.00 -1.73 12.05
CA THR A 89 -5.38 -1.86 11.51
C THR A 89 -5.43 -1.91 10.00
N ASP A 90 -4.27 -2.02 9.35
CA ASP A 90 -4.18 -2.10 7.88
C ASP A 90 -4.85 -3.37 7.34
N MET A 91 -5.38 -3.24 6.13
CA MET A 91 -5.78 -4.39 5.33
C MET A 91 -4.99 -4.32 4.03
N VAL A 92 -4.38 -5.42 3.63
CA VAL A 92 -3.59 -5.51 2.40
C VAL A 92 -4.05 -6.72 1.59
N ILE A 93 -4.31 -6.50 0.31
CA ILE A 93 -4.63 -7.56 -0.63
C ILE A 93 -3.64 -7.47 -1.80
N ILE A 94 -3.08 -8.61 -2.19
CA ILE A 94 -2.20 -8.69 -3.35
C ILE A 94 -2.94 -9.53 -4.40
N LEU A 95 -3.13 -8.94 -5.59
CA LEU A 95 -3.89 -9.54 -6.67
C LEU A 95 -3.06 -9.59 -7.95
N GLU A 96 -3.16 -10.69 -8.67
CA GLU A 96 -2.60 -10.77 -10.01
C GLU A 96 -3.61 -10.23 -11.01
N GLY A 97 -3.13 -9.44 -11.96
CA GLY A 97 -3.97 -8.90 -13.02
C GLY A 97 -4.14 -9.86 -14.20
N LEU A 98 -4.83 -9.40 -15.22
CA LEU A 98 -5.06 -10.17 -16.44
C LEU A 98 -3.82 -10.28 -17.30
#